data_7733089c4b7426873851949c12ba60a0
#
_entry.id   7733089c4b7426873851949c12ba60a0
#
_cell.length_a   1.000
_cell.length_b   1.000
_cell.length_c   1.000
_cell.angle_alpha   90.00
_cell.angle_beta   90.00
_cell.angle_gamma   90.00
#
_symmetry.space_group_name_H-M   'P 1'
#
loop_
_entity.id
_entity.type
_entity.pdbx_description
1 polymer ?
#
loop_
_entity_poly.entity_id
_entity_poly.type
_entity_poly.pdbx_seq_one_letter_code
_entity_poly.pdbx_strand_id
1 'polypeptide(L)'
;MQTKICGSLCLLAAAALLPGVYAETPPEALSAIPHTEELLNVVVVSRHGVRSPTQSPEKLHGWADKKWPAWPVAPGLLTPRGFYLVKATWELNRSRSPFTYGVCPKPEDVQIIADVDERTRKTAEALNEGLYPTCGYKVKVTSSARSAIFSPLKAKV
;
A
#
# COMPACT_ATOMS: atom_id res chain seq x y z
N MET A 1 -29.56 23.32 70.18
CA MET A 1 -28.73 22.11 70.20
C MET A 1 -27.83 22.15 69.01
N GLN A 2 -26.57 22.49 69.22
CA GLN A 2 -25.56 22.60 68.15
C GLN A 2 -24.79 21.29 68.07
N THR A 3 -24.67 20.71 66.89
CA THR A 3 -23.69 19.69 66.60
C THR A 3 -22.76 20.14 65.48
N LYS A 4 -21.52 20.39 65.88
CA LYS A 4 -20.40 20.68 64.99
C LYS A 4 -19.94 19.39 64.37
N ILE A 5 -19.87 19.31 63.05
CA ILE A 5 -19.20 18.25 62.30
C ILE A 5 -17.93 18.81 61.72
N CYS A 6 -16.81 18.35 62.21
CA CYS A 6 -15.46 18.62 61.74
C CYS A 6 -15.21 17.75 60.50
N GLY A 7 -15.17 18.36 59.30
CA GLY A 7 -14.86 17.66 58.05
C GLY A 7 -13.37 17.79 57.76
N SER A 8 -12.67 16.67 57.90
CA SER A 8 -11.27 16.54 57.51
C SER A 8 -11.17 16.50 55.96
N LEU A 9 -10.47 17.46 55.41
CA LEU A 9 -10.23 17.56 53.97
C LEU A 9 -9.02 16.74 53.57
N CYS A 10 -9.24 15.49 53.15
CA CYS A 10 -8.20 14.67 52.53
C CYS A 10 -8.05 15.07 51.05
N LEU A 11 -7.00 15.82 50.75
CA LEU A 11 -6.55 16.03 49.37
C LEU A 11 -5.87 14.76 48.85
N LEU A 12 -6.59 13.95 48.08
CA LEU A 12 -6.02 12.90 47.27
C LEU A 12 -5.53 13.50 45.98
N ALA A 13 -4.21 13.69 45.86
CA ALA A 13 -3.56 13.99 44.60
C ALA A 13 -3.58 12.76 43.69
N ALA A 14 -4.54 12.69 42.78
CA ALA A 14 -4.53 11.69 41.71
C ALA A 14 -3.51 12.12 40.64
N ALA A 15 -2.34 11.50 40.66
CA ALA A 15 -1.40 11.57 39.56
C ALA A 15 -2.00 10.83 38.38
N ALA A 16 -2.58 11.55 37.42
CA ALA A 16 -3.01 11.01 36.14
C ALA A 16 -1.77 10.64 35.32
N LEU A 17 -1.45 9.36 35.27
CA LEU A 17 -0.56 8.78 34.29
C LEU A 17 -1.26 8.86 32.92
N LEU A 18 -1.01 9.93 32.19
CA LEU A 18 -1.37 10.03 30.79
C LEU A 18 -0.48 9.05 30.01
N PRO A 19 -1.06 8.07 29.26
CA PRO A 19 -0.25 7.32 28.32
C PRO A 19 0.37 8.29 27.35
N GLY A 20 1.70 8.26 27.22
CA GLY A 20 2.44 9.07 26.27
C GLY A 20 1.90 8.80 24.86
N VAL A 21 1.21 9.77 24.28
CA VAL A 21 0.94 9.80 22.85
C VAL A 21 2.31 10.01 22.23
N TYR A 22 2.91 8.92 21.74
CA TYR A 22 4.04 9.03 20.84
C TYR A 22 3.51 9.69 19.57
N ALA A 23 3.64 11.00 19.51
CA ALA A 23 3.52 11.70 18.25
C ALA A 23 4.66 11.18 17.37
N GLU A 24 4.35 10.26 16.46
CA GLU A 24 5.26 9.92 15.39
C GLU A 24 5.47 11.22 14.61
N THR A 25 6.62 11.84 14.81
CA THR A 25 7.08 12.92 13.95
C THR A 25 7.08 12.37 12.53
N PRO A 26 6.40 13.02 11.58
CA PRO A 26 6.49 12.63 10.17
C PRO A 26 7.97 12.56 9.81
N PRO A 27 8.40 11.58 9.03
CA PRO A 27 9.80 11.48 8.65
C PRO A 27 10.23 12.78 7.98
N GLU A 28 11.06 13.51 8.66
CA GLU A 28 11.66 14.79 8.26
C GLU A 28 12.56 14.65 7.01
N ALA A 29 12.66 13.42 6.50
CA ALA A 29 13.54 13.05 5.41
C ALA A 29 13.18 13.63 4.03
N LEU A 30 12.00 14.21 3.85
CA LEU A 30 11.60 14.82 2.57
C LEU A 30 11.76 16.35 2.52
N SER A 31 11.99 17.00 3.67
CA SER A 31 12.25 18.45 3.69
C SER A 31 13.73 18.83 3.61
N ALA A 32 14.63 17.85 3.62
CA ALA A 32 16.07 18.05 3.63
C ALA A 32 16.76 17.83 2.26
N ILE A 33 16.03 17.83 1.16
CA ILE A 33 16.66 17.87 -0.18
C ILE A 33 17.16 19.31 -0.37
N PRO A 34 18.48 19.52 -0.51
CA PRO A 34 19.01 20.84 -0.80
C PRO A 34 18.31 21.40 -2.05
N HIS A 35 17.90 22.67 -2.04
CA HIS A 35 17.17 23.36 -3.13
C HIS A 35 17.93 23.40 -4.48
N THR A 36 19.04 22.65 -4.61
CA THR A 36 19.87 22.54 -5.81
C THR A 36 19.62 21.27 -6.61
N GLU A 37 18.80 20.32 -6.09
CA GLU A 37 18.49 19.06 -6.79
C GLU A 37 17.12 19.18 -7.44
N GLU A 38 17.06 18.98 -8.76
CA GLU A 38 15.84 18.88 -9.53
C GLU A 38 15.48 17.41 -9.70
N LEU A 39 14.26 17.04 -9.29
CA LEU A 39 13.77 15.68 -9.46
C LEU A 39 13.24 15.50 -10.89
N LEU A 40 14.00 14.81 -11.72
CA LEU A 40 13.70 14.62 -13.14
C LEU A 40 12.72 13.47 -13.40
N ASN A 41 12.87 12.36 -12.68
CA ASN A 41 12.06 11.15 -12.90
C ASN A 41 11.86 10.36 -11.61
N VAL A 42 10.71 9.66 -11.55
CA VAL A 42 10.43 8.67 -10.50
C VAL A 42 10.15 7.33 -11.15
N VAL A 43 10.88 6.31 -10.74
CA VAL A 43 10.63 4.92 -11.14
C VAL A 43 10.18 4.13 -9.92
N VAL A 44 9.01 3.52 -10.01
CA VAL A 44 8.45 2.69 -8.96
C VAL A 44 8.35 1.25 -9.42
N VAL A 45 8.94 0.34 -8.66
CA VAL A 45 8.79 -1.10 -8.88
C VAL A 45 7.95 -1.68 -7.75
N SER A 46 6.82 -2.27 -8.09
CA SER A 46 5.87 -2.82 -7.12
C SER A 46 5.61 -4.29 -7.40
N ARG A 47 5.50 -5.08 -6.33
CA ARG A 47 4.98 -6.44 -6.40
C ARG A 47 3.45 -6.40 -6.49
N HIS A 48 2.84 -7.47 -7.03
CA HIS A 48 1.39 -7.62 -7.00
C HIS A 48 0.84 -7.64 -5.57
N GLY A 49 -0.40 -7.21 -5.39
CA GLY A 49 -1.15 -7.24 -4.14
C GLY A 49 -1.44 -8.66 -3.64
N VAL A 50 -2.24 -8.76 -2.57
CA VAL A 50 -2.60 -10.06 -1.98
C VAL A 50 -3.40 -10.89 -2.97
N ARG A 51 -2.88 -12.06 -3.30
CA ARG A 51 -3.49 -13.05 -4.19
C ARG A 51 -3.74 -14.37 -3.49
N SER A 52 -4.58 -15.23 -4.07
CA SER A 52 -4.68 -16.64 -3.65
C SER A 52 -3.37 -17.39 -3.93
N PRO A 53 -3.10 -18.53 -3.26
CA PRO A 53 -2.02 -19.43 -3.63
C PRO A 53 -2.11 -19.83 -5.11
N THR A 54 -0.97 -20.06 -5.74
CA THR A 54 -0.93 -20.58 -7.12
C THR A 54 -1.20 -22.07 -7.20
N GLN A 55 -1.10 -22.76 -6.08
CA GLN A 55 -1.38 -24.18 -5.96
C GLN A 55 -2.84 -24.42 -5.58
N SER A 56 -3.43 -25.50 -6.09
CA SER A 56 -4.76 -25.91 -5.69
C SER A 56 -4.80 -26.35 -4.22
N PRO A 57 -5.98 -26.37 -3.57
CA PRO A 57 -6.12 -26.84 -2.19
C PRO A 57 -5.58 -28.25 -1.98
N GLU A 58 -5.76 -29.15 -2.93
CA GLU A 58 -5.29 -30.54 -2.88
C GLU A 58 -3.76 -30.60 -2.81
N LYS A 59 -3.07 -29.77 -3.61
CA LYS A 59 -1.60 -29.67 -3.56
C LYS A 59 -1.10 -29.05 -2.27
N LEU A 60 -1.83 -28.05 -1.74
CA LEU A 60 -1.48 -27.44 -0.46
C LEU A 60 -1.62 -28.43 0.71
N HIS A 61 -2.62 -29.32 0.68
CA HIS A 61 -2.75 -30.41 1.66
C HIS A 61 -1.55 -31.37 1.67
N GLY A 62 -0.90 -31.57 0.53
CA GLY A 62 0.34 -32.34 0.47
C GLY A 62 1.54 -31.71 1.17
N TRP A 63 1.49 -30.42 1.51
CA TRP A 63 2.58 -29.71 2.19
C TRP A 63 2.42 -29.63 3.71
N ALA A 64 1.19 -29.62 4.19
CA ALA A 64 0.91 -29.58 5.61
C ALA A 64 -0.49 -30.15 5.88
N ASP A 65 -0.58 -30.98 6.91
CA ASP A 65 -1.84 -31.56 7.39
C ASP A 65 -2.60 -30.52 8.23
N LYS A 66 -3.12 -29.51 7.55
CA LYS A 66 -3.97 -28.47 8.14
C LYS A 66 -5.07 -28.04 7.18
N LYS A 67 -6.16 -27.52 7.74
CA LYS A 67 -7.21 -26.90 6.94
C LYS A 67 -6.71 -25.55 6.39
N TRP A 68 -6.51 -25.48 5.08
CA TRP A 68 -6.17 -24.24 4.40
C TRP A 68 -7.40 -23.33 4.27
N PRO A 69 -7.23 -22.00 4.37
CA PRO A 69 -8.33 -21.07 4.16
C PRO A 69 -8.93 -21.21 2.77
N ALA A 70 -10.26 -21.08 2.69
CA ALA A 70 -10.92 -20.88 1.41
C ALA A 70 -10.61 -19.47 0.87
N TRP A 71 -10.25 -19.41 -0.41
CA TRP A 71 -9.97 -18.15 -1.08
C TRP A 71 -11.16 -17.74 -1.95
N PRO A 72 -11.53 -16.45 -1.99
CA PRO A 72 -12.68 -15.97 -2.76
C PRO A 72 -12.44 -15.91 -4.27
N VAL A 73 -11.25 -16.33 -4.72
CA VAL A 73 -10.81 -16.28 -6.12
C VAL A 73 -10.06 -17.56 -6.48
N ALA A 74 -10.00 -17.87 -7.76
CA ALA A 74 -9.24 -19.02 -8.27
C ALA A 74 -7.73 -18.92 -7.95
N PRO A 75 -6.99 -20.04 -7.99
CA PRO A 75 -5.56 -20.05 -7.73
C PRO A 75 -4.78 -19.03 -8.55
N GLY A 76 -3.94 -18.26 -7.86
CA GLY A 76 -3.04 -17.27 -8.47
C GLY A 76 -3.66 -15.92 -8.80
N LEU A 77 -4.98 -15.75 -8.66
CA LEU A 77 -5.64 -14.48 -8.94
C LEU A 77 -5.56 -13.49 -7.76
N LEU A 78 -5.59 -12.21 -8.07
CA LEU A 78 -5.63 -11.14 -7.08
C LEU A 78 -6.94 -11.20 -6.30
N THR A 79 -6.87 -11.09 -4.98
CA THR A 79 -8.10 -11.03 -4.17
C THR A 79 -8.73 -9.63 -4.22
N PRO A 80 -10.07 -9.50 -4.01
CA PRO A 80 -10.70 -8.19 -3.89
C PRO A 80 -10.08 -7.33 -2.78
N ARG A 81 -9.71 -7.96 -1.65
CA ARG A 81 -8.98 -7.28 -0.57
C ARG A 81 -7.60 -6.82 -1.03
N GLY A 82 -6.89 -7.63 -1.83
CA GLY A 82 -5.59 -7.28 -2.40
C GLY A 82 -5.68 -6.05 -3.29
N PHE A 83 -6.70 -5.98 -4.14
CA PHE A 83 -6.99 -4.81 -4.96
C PHE A 83 -7.21 -3.56 -4.09
N TYR A 84 -8.11 -3.65 -3.12
CA TYR A 84 -8.44 -2.54 -2.23
C TYR A 84 -7.21 -2.03 -1.45
N LEU A 85 -6.39 -2.93 -0.90
CA LEU A 85 -5.21 -2.55 -0.13
C LEU A 85 -4.16 -1.84 -1.00
N VAL A 86 -3.96 -2.30 -2.24
CA VAL A 86 -3.06 -1.62 -3.19
C VAL A 86 -3.59 -0.22 -3.49
N LYS A 87 -4.87 -0.10 -3.83
CA LYS A 87 -5.50 1.20 -4.08
C LYS A 87 -5.32 2.16 -2.90
N ALA A 88 -5.69 1.73 -1.68
CA ALA A 88 -5.58 2.55 -0.48
C ALA A 88 -4.12 2.98 -0.18
N THR A 89 -3.16 2.07 -0.40
CA THR A 89 -1.74 2.39 -0.26
C THR A 89 -1.33 3.52 -1.20
N TRP A 90 -1.78 3.48 -2.44
CA TRP A 90 -1.42 4.49 -3.43
C TRP A 90 -2.23 5.79 -3.29
N GLU A 91 -3.43 5.75 -2.75
CA GLU A 91 -4.15 6.93 -2.29
C GLU A 91 -3.36 7.68 -1.20
N LEU A 92 -2.81 6.93 -0.23
CA LEU A 92 -1.96 7.51 0.80
C LEU A 92 -0.65 8.06 0.22
N ASN A 93 0.00 7.34 -0.68
CA ASN A 93 1.21 7.80 -1.34
C ASN A 93 0.96 9.05 -2.19
N ARG A 94 -0.19 9.15 -2.87
CA ARG A 94 -0.58 10.34 -3.62
C ARG A 94 -0.56 11.59 -2.75
N SER A 95 -1.09 11.52 -1.54
CA SER A 95 -1.12 12.67 -0.62
C SER A 95 0.27 13.11 -0.15
N ARG A 96 1.28 12.26 -0.32
CA ARG A 96 2.67 12.49 0.09
C ARG A 96 3.62 12.73 -1.09
N SER A 97 3.16 12.54 -2.31
CA SER A 97 4.00 12.64 -3.51
C SER A 97 4.01 14.06 -4.07
N PRO A 98 5.18 14.66 -4.28
CA PRO A 98 5.30 15.98 -4.90
C PRO A 98 4.85 16.00 -6.37
N PHE A 99 4.79 14.82 -7.04
CA PHE A 99 4.46 14.73 -8.48
C PHE A 99 2.97 14.63 -8.80
N THR A 100 2.15 14.31 -7.80
CA THR A 100 0.74 13.97 -8.05
C THR A 100 -0.23 14.88 -7.33
N TYR A 101 0.28 15.91 -6.66
CA TYR A 101 -0.56 16.77 -5.84
C TYR A 101 -1.50 17.62 -6.71
N GLY A 102 -2.75 17.18 -6.82
CA GLY A 102 -3.86 17.97 -7.33
C GLY A 102 -3.98 18.11 -8.85
N VAL A 103 -3.02 17.63 -9.63
CA VAL A 103 -3.02 17.78 -11.10
C VAL A 103 -2.65 16.46 -11.76
N CYS A 104 -3.37 16.11 -12.83
CA CYS A 104 -2.96 15.00 -13.68
C CYS A 104 -1.70 15.39 -14.48
N PRO A 105 -0.57 14.70 -14.31
CA PRO A 105 0.56 14.84 -15.23
C PRO A 105 0.12 14.59 -16.68
N LYS A 106 0.90 15.05 -17.65
CA LYS A 106 0.59 14.77 -19.04
C LYS A 106 0.67 13.26 -19.32
N PRO A 107 -0.20 12.69 -20.16
CA PRO A 107 -0.21 11.26 -20.43
C PRO A 107 1.11 10.69 -20.95
N GLU A 108 1.90 11.50 -21.63
CA GLU A 108 3.24 11.14 -22.13
C GLU A 108 4.28 11.03 -21.02
N ASP A 109 4.06 11.69 -19.87
CA ASP A 109 4.98 11.71 -18.73
C ASP A 109 4.69 10.56 -17.75
N VAL A 110 3.60 9.81 -17.94
CA VAL A 110 3.18 8.73 -17.05
C VAL A 110 3.13 7.40 -17.78
N GLN A 111 3.86 6.40 -17.26
CA GLN A 111 3.79 5.04 -17.77
C GLN A 111 3.51 4.08 -16.64
N ILE A 112 2.41 3.33 -16.74
CA ILE A 112 2.06 2.24 -15.83
C ILE A 112 2.13 0.95 -16.63
N ILE A 113 3.08 0.08 -16.28
CA ILE A 113 3.37 -1.14 -17.02
C ILE A 113 3.13 -2.34 -16.11
N ALA A 114 2.39 -3.33 -16.61
CA ALA A 114 2.13 -4.59 -15.92
C ALA A 114 2.62 -5.78 -16.75
N ASP A 115 2.96 -6.86 -16.05
CA ASP A 115 3.15 -8.17 -16.68
C ASP A 115 1.80 -8.78 -17.11
N VAL A 116 1.84 -9.85 -17.90
CA VAL A 116 0.67 -10.50 -18.51
C VAL A 116 -0.29 -11.15 -17.51
N ASP A 117 0.18 -11.52 -16.34
CA ASP A 117 -0.63 -12.20 -15.32
C ASP A 117 -1.78 -11.31 -14.81
N GLU A 118 -2.95 -11.91 -14.58
CA GLU A 118 -4.13 -11.19 -14.06
C GLU A 118 -3.81 -10.41 -12.80
N ARG A 119 -3.16 -11.03 -11.81
CA ARG A 119 -2.80 -10.40 -10.54
C ARG A 119 -1.92 -9.16 -10.70
N THR A 120 -1.04 -9.12 -11.69
CA THR A 120 -0.18 -7.96 -11.95
C THR A 120 -0.95 -6.85 -12.66
N ARG A 121 -1.78 -7.19 -13.63
CA ARG A 121 -2.65 -6.24 -14.32
C ARG A 121 -3.62 -5.58 -13.35
N LYS A 122 -4.31 -6.37 -12.53
CA LYS A 122 -5.24 -5.87 -11.51
C LYS A 122 -4.54 -5.05 -10.42
N THR A 123 -3.30 -5.38 -10.08
CA THR A 123 -2.50 -4.56 -9.17
C THR A 123 -2.16 -3.20 -9.79
N ALA A 124 -1.79 -3.17 -11.06
CA ALA A 124 -1.51 -1.92 -11.77
C ALA A 124 -2.77 -1.06 -11.95
N GLU A 125 -3.94 -1.66 -12.20
CA GLU A 125 -5.23 -0.97 -12.20
C GLU A 125 -5.52 -0.34 -10.84
N ALA A 126 -5.37 -1.10 -9.74
CA ALA A 126 -5.58 -0.60 -8.38
C ALA A 126 -4.61 0.53 -8.00
N LEU A 127 -3.34 0.42 -8.42
CA LEU A 127 -2.34 1.46 -8.27
C LEU A 127 -2.77 2.73 -9.02
N ASN A 128 -3.18 2.58 -10.28
CA ASN A 128 -3.64 3.69 -11.10
C ASN A 128 -4.85 4.40 -10.49
N GLU A 129 -5.84 3.64 -10.03
CA GLU A 129 -7.01 4.18 -9.34
C GLU A 129 -6.66 4.90 -8.04
N GLY A 130 -5.67 4.43 -7.30
CA GLY A 130 -5.23 5.08 -6.06
C GLY A 130 -4.41 6.34 -6.32
N LEU A 131 -3.48 6.28 -7.25
CA LEU A 131 -2.56 7.38 -7.53
C LEU A 131 -3.18 8.46 -8.43
N TYR A 132 -3.96 8.04 -9.43
CA TYR A 132 -4.53 8.92 -10.47
C TYR A 132 -6.03 8.67 -10.70
N PRO A 133 -6.90 8.83 -9.69
CA PRO A 133 -8.31 8.39 -9.74
C PRO A 133 -9.14 9.05 -10.84
N THR A 134 -8.75 10.24 -11.30
CA THR A 134 -9.50 11.04 -12.28
C THR A 134 -8.76 11.29 -13.59
N CYS A 135 -7.52 10.78 -13.71
CA CYS A 135 -6.65 11.13 -14.84
C CYS A 135 -6.86 10.26 -16.10
N GLY A 136 -7.55 9.12 -15.95
CA GLY A 136 -7.89 8.27 -17.10
C GLY A 136 -6.73 7.52 -17.74
N TYR A 137 -5.59 7.38 -17.05
CA TYR A 137 -4.44 6.65 -17.59
C TYR A 137 -4.75 5.18 -17.78
N LYS A 138 -4.13 4.60 -18.81
CA LYS A 138 -4.27 3.18 -19.14
C LYS A 138 -3.03 2.40 -18.73
N VAL A 139 -3.24 1.22 -18.18
CA VAL A 139 -2.17 0.26 -17.90
C VAL A 139 -1.69 -0.36 -19.22
N LYS A 140 -0.40 -0.28 -19.49
CA LYS A 140 0.25 -1.01 -20.58
C LYS A 140 0.59 -2.42 -20.10
N VAL A 141 0.20 -3.44 -20.85
CA VAL A 141 0.55 -4.83 -20.55
C VAL A 141 1.67 -5.26 -21.47
N THR A 142 2.68 -5.95 -20.92
CA THR A 142 3.78 -6.49 -21.74
C THR A 142 3.25 -7.56 -22.71
N SER A 143 3.91 -7.71 -23.85
CA SER A 143 3.49 -8.66 -24.90
C SER A 143 3.77 -10.14 -24.53
N SER A 144 4.59 -10.41 -23.52
CA SER A 144 4.95 -11.76 -23.12
C SER A 144 5.31 -11.87 -21.63
N ALA A 145 5.08 -13.05 -21.04
CA ALA A 145 5.49 -13.40 -19.68
C ALA A 145 7.02 -13.51 -19.50
N ARG A 146 7.79 -13.28 -20.54
CA ARG A 146 9.27 -13.27 -20.52
C ARG A 146 9.83 -11.89 -20.81
N SER A 147 9.09 -10.86 -20.46
CA SER A 147 9.58 -9.49 -20.56
C SER A 147 10.85 -9.31 -19.73
N ALA A 148 11.87 -8.68 -20.30
CA ALA A 148 13.12 -8.38 -19.60
C ALA A 148 12.89 -7.53 -18.33
N ILE A 149 11.85 -6.71 -18.32
CA ILE A 149 11.48 -5.86 -17.17
C ILE A 149 11.02 -6.73 -15.99
N PHE A 150 10.15 -7.74 -16.21
CA PHE A 150 9.54 -8.52 -15.13
C PHE A 150 10.17 -9.89 -14.92
N SER A 151 10.92 -10.38 -15.87
CA SER A 151 11.58 -11.68 -15.82
C SER A 151 13.01 -11.62 -16.35
N PRO A 152 13.89 -10.78 -15.76
CA PRO A 152 15.21 -10.53 -16.32
C PRO A 152 16.08 -11.79 -16.43
N LEU A 153 15.92 -12.74 -15.50
CA LEU A 153 16.65 -14.02 -15.52
C LEU A 153 16.17 -14.99 -16.61
N LYS A 154 14.99 -14.76 -17.20
CA LYS A 154 14.39 -15.58 -18.25
C LYS A 154 14.40 -14.91 -19.61
N ALA A 155 14.70 -13.62 -19.64
CA ALA A 155 14.87 -12.90 -20.89
C ALA A 155 16.13 -13.39 -21.59
N LYS A 156 16.00 -13.77 -22.86
CA LYS A 156 17.19 -13.98 -23.72
C LYS A 156 17.74 -12.60 -24.05
N VAL A 157 18.95 -12.35 -23.65
CA VAL A 157 19.76 -11.22 -24.09
C VAL A 157 20.18 -11.46 -25.52
#